data_4aa4e58d7146aadb1f0acfb42b252236
#
_entry.id   4aa4e58d7146aadb1f0acfb42b252236
#
_cell.length_a   1.000
_cell.length_b   1.000
_cell.length_c   1.000
_cell.angle_alpha   90.00
_cell.angle_beta   90.00
_cell.angle_gamma   90.00
#
_symmetry.space_group_name_H-M   'P 1'
#
loop_
_entity.id
_entity.type
_entity.pdbx_description
1 polymer ?
#
loop_
_entity_poly.entity_id
_entity_poly.type
_entity_poly.pdbx_seq_one_letter_code
_entity_poly.pdbx_strand_id
1 'polypeptide(L)'
;VYQKDTAKSLGCKSEFSINDASEVRKYEQMFFPSGLDFVRKITENKGSLIYTYGYSQRMLVLDETGRISYTEELDSTQYADIGFYEGLEEAVEYVKTHGGWSPMISEKAVPYLSQVSRIVSDDGKYKGYRYEFSIKLKGVPVSFTSGAMLRIEVYGSQITSYQRDIVALTQKENAETIEVINAIDV
;
A
#
# COMPACT_ATOMS: atom_id res chain seq x y z
N VAL A 1 36.08 -0.15 -3.13
CA VAL A 1 36.04 -1.47 -3.78
C VAL A 1 34.62 -1.71 -4.20
N TYR A 2 34.35 -1.72 -5.52
CA TYR A 2 33.00 -2.02 -6.03
C TYR A 2 32.82 -3.54 -6.01
N GLN A 3 31.82 -4.01 -5.29
CA GLN A 3 31.39 -5.39 -5.35
C GLN A 3 30.30 -5.49 -6.41
N LYS A 4 30.51 -6.31 -7.41
CA LYS A 4 29.50 -6.61 -8.43
C LYS A 4 28.58 -7.71 -7.90
N ASP A 5 27.33 -7.39 -7.67
CA ASP A 5 26.30 -8.35 -7.36
C ASP A 5 25.40 -8.58 -8.59
N THR A 6 24.85 -9.76 -8.69
CA THR A 6 23.89 -10.10 -9.74
C THR A 6 22.47 -10.07 -9.21
N ALA A 7 21.62 -9.24 -9.78
CA ALA A 7 20.19 -9.22 -9.50
C ALA A 7 19.43 -9.94 -10.63
N LYS A 8 18.40 -10.70 -10.26
CA LYS A 8 17.50 -11.33 -11.24
C LYS A 8 16.20 -10.54 -11.31
N SER A 9 15.72 -10.29 -12.52
CA SER A 9 14.40 -9.69 -12.68
C SER A 9 13.32 -10.65 -12.20
N LEU A 10 12.36 -10.11 -11.46
CA LEU A 10 11.18 -10.84 -10.99
C LEU A 10 9.99 -10.54 -11.90
N GLY A 11 9.18 -11.56 -12.18
CA GLY A 11 7.86 -11.36 -12.72
C GLY A 11 6.95 -10.81 -11.61
N CYS A 12 6.18 -9.80 -11.96
CA CYS A 12 5.15 -9.28 -11.08
C CYS A 12 3.81 -9.47 -11.79
N LYS A 13 2.88 -10.16 -11.15
CA LYS A 13 1.54 -10.37 -11.65
C LYS A 13 0.54 -9.91 -10.61
N SER A 14 -0.46 -9.15 -11.02
CA SER A 14 -1.59 -8.88 -10.13
C SER A 14 -2.35 -10.18 -9.86
N GLU A 15 -2.63 -10.45 -8.60
CA GLU A 15 -3.54 -11.54 -8.19
C GLU A 15 -4.98 -11.04 -8.02
N PHE A 16 -5.17 -9.72 -8.06
CA PHE A 16 -6.48 -9.11 -7.95
C PHE A 16 -7.13 -8.97 -9.33
N SER A 17 -8.40 -9.30 -9.41
CA SER A 17 -9.23 -9.05 -10.59
C SER A 17 -10.51 -8.32 -10.20
N ILE A 18 -10.72 -7.15 -10.77
CA ILE A 18 -11.96 -6.39 -10.59
C ILE A 18 -13.18 -7.10 -11.20
N ASN A 19 -12.96 -8.09 -12.08
CA ASN A 19 -14.02 -8.91 -12.65
C ASN A 19 -14.42 -10.06 -11.72
N ASP A 20 -13.65 -10.34 -10.67
CA ASP A 20 -14.03 -11.29 -9.64
C ASP A 20 -14.85 -10.59 -8.55
N ALA A 21 -16.16 -10.79 -8.61
CA ALA A 21 -17.10 -10.16 -7.67
C ALA A 21 -16.83 -10.57 -6.21
N SER A 22 -16.25 -11.73 -5.96
CA SER A 22 -15.92 -12.17 -4.60
C SER A 22 -14.72 -11.42 -4.03
N GLU A 23 -13.70 -11.21 -4.84
CA GLU A 23 -12.54 -10.40 -4.47
C GLU A 23 -12.92 -8.94 -4.25
N VAL A 24 -13.71 -8.36 -5.16
CA VAL A 24 -14.22 -6.98 -5.02
C VAL A 24 -15.00 -6.82 -3.71
N ARG A 25 -15.93 -7.75 -3.43
CA ARG A 25 -16.76 -7.69 -2.21
C ARG A 25 -15.93 -7.78 -0.94
N LYS A 26 -14.84 -8.52 -0.94
CA LYS A 26 -13.92 -8.61 0.19
C LYS A 26 -13.34 -7.24 0.54
N TYR A 27 -12.89 -6.46 -0.46
CA TYR A 27 -12.39 -5.11 -0.22
C TYR A 27 -13.50 -4.11 0.11
N GLU A 28 -14.67 -4.23 -0.51
CA GLU A 28 -15.84 -3.44 -0.13
C GLU A 28 -16.13 -3.58 1.38
N GLN A 29 -16.14 -4.80 1.89
CA GLN A 29 -16.39 -5.07 3.32
C GLN A 29 -15.27 -4.58 4.25
N MET A 30 -14.02 -4.63 3.80
CA MET A 30 -12.88 -4.15 4.59
C MET A 30 -12.93 -2.64 4.80
N PHE A 31 -13.24 -1.88 3.74
CA PHE A 31 -13.21 -0.42 3.79
C PHE A 31 -14.56 0.21 4.15
N PHE A 32 -15.65 -0.53 3.97
CA PHE A 32 -17.01 -0.11 4.33
C PHE A 32 -17.70 -1.19 5.17
N PRO A 33 -17.24 -1.42 6.42
CA PRO A 33 -17.76 -2.50 7.26
C PRO A 33 -19.23 -2.33 7.64
N SER A 34 -19.74 -1.10 7.65
CA SER A 34 -21.16 -0.79 7.88
C SER A 34 -22.06 -1.05 6.66
N GLY A 35 -21.49 -1.57 5.57
CA GLY A 35 -22.18 -1.79 4.31
C GLY A 35 -22.04 -0.64 3.32
N LEU A 36 -22.65 -0.81 2.14
CA LEU A 36 -22.56 0.16 1.04
C LEU A 36 -23.75 1.13 1.00
N ASP A 37 -24.57 1.16 2.05
CA ASP A 37 -25.65 2.14 2.14
C ASP A 37 -25.04 3.56 2.10
N PHE A 38 -25.55 4.39 1.18
CA PHE A 38 -25.02 5.74 0.91
C PHE A 38 -23.64 5.79 0.26
N VAL A 39 -23.06 4.65 -0.15
CA VAL A 39 -21.82 4.60 -0.95
C VAL A 39 -22.18 4.64 -2.43
N ARG A 40 -21.63 5.61 -3.14
CA ARG A 40 -21.78 5.70 -4.59
C ARG A 40 -20.68 4.87 -5.25
N LYS A 41 -21.07 3.90 -6.08
CA LYS A 41 -20.16 3.09 -6.90
C LYS A 41 -20.14 3.62 -8.33
N ILE A 42 -18.95 3.87 -8.86
CA ILE A 42 -18.70 4.32 -10.22
C ILE A 42 -17.75 3.32 -10.87
N THR A 43 -18.07 2.89 -12.09
CA THR A 43 -17.18 2.07 -12.91
C THR A 43 -16.62 2.95 -14.03
N GLU A 44 -15.32 3.08 -14.10
CA GLU A 44 -14.66 3.84 -15.15
C GLU A 44 -14.47 3.00 -16.44
N ASN A 45 -14.40 3.67 -17.57
CA ASN A 45 -14.17 3.03 -18.88
C ASN A 45 -12.83 2.25 -18.96
N LYS A 46 -11.89 2.54 -18.08
CA LYS A 46 -10.59 1.86 -17.96
C LYS A 46 -10.60 0.68 -17.00
N GLY A 47 -11.78 0.32 -16.48
CA GLY A 47 -11.91 -0.84 -15.61
C GLY A 47 -11.67 -0.60 -14.14
N SER A 48 -11.49 0.65 -13.66
CA SER A 48 -11.40 0.94 -12.24
C SER A 48 -12.78 1.04 -11.59
N LEU A 49 -12.89 0.57 -10.33
CA LEU A 49 -14.07 0.73 -9.50
C LEU A 49 -13.79 1.80 -8.44
N ILE A 50 -14.63 2.81 -8.41
CA ILE A 50 -14.53 3.93 -7.45
C ILE A 50 -15.75 3.91 -6.55
N TYR A 51 -15.51 3.92 -5.25
CA TYR A 51 -16.51 4.00 -4.20
C TYR A 51 -16.33 5.32 -3.46
N THR A 52 -17.39 6.11 -3.35
CA THR A 52 -17.36 7.39 -2.62
C THR A 52 -18.49 7.44 -1.60
N TYR A 53 -18.17 7.94 -0.41
CA TYR A 53 -19.10 8.15 0.70
C TYR A 53 -19.00 9.59 1.22
N GLY A 54 -20.11 10.18 1.62
CA GLY A 54 -20.13 11.48 2.30
C GLY A 54 -19.53 12.63 1.48
N TYR A 55 -19.94 12.81 0.21
CA TYR A 55 -19.35 13.83 -0.68
C TYR A 55 -17.83 13.71 -0.84
N SER A 56 -17.35 12.47 -0.99
CA SER A 56 -15.92 12.12 -1.11
C SER A 56 -15.11 12.22 0.20
N GLN A 57 -15.74 12.30 1.35
CA GLN A 57 -15.07 12.20 2.64
C GLN A 57 -14.30 10.88 2.79
N ARG A 58 -14.82 9.81 2.17
CA ARG A 58 -14.12 8.53 2.01
C ARG A 58 -14.17 8.10 0.56
N MET A 59 -13.06 7.66 0.04
CA MET A 59 -12.96 7.15 -1.31
C MET A 59 -12.10 5.89 -1.36
N LEU A 60 -12.63 4.85 -1.99
CA LEU A 60 -11.88 3.63 -2.31
C LEU A 60 -11.81 3.48 -3.82
N VAL A 61 -10.61 3.27 -4.35
CA VAL A 61 -10.37 2.96 -5.76
C VAL A 61 -9.74 1.58 -5.85
N LEU A 62 -10.36 0.70 -6.62
CA LEU A 62 -9.83 -0.60 -6.99
C LEU A 62 -9.47 -0.53 -8.47
N ASP A 63 -8.18 -0.63 -8.77
CA ASP A 63 -7.64 -0.51 -10.13
C ASP A 63 -7.46 -1.90 -10.76
N GLU A 64 -7.62 -1.99 -12.08
CA GLU A 64 -7.42 -3.24 -12.83
C GLU A 64 -6.00 -3.80 -12.73
N THR A 65 -5.02 -2.94 -12.41
CA THR A 65 -3.62 -3.36 -12.23
C THR A 65 -3.37 -4.04 -10.89
N GLY A 66 -4.38 -4.06 -10.00
CA GLY A 66 -4.28 -4.60 -8.64
C GLY A 66 -3.84 -3.58 -7.61
N ARG A 67 -3.95 -2.30 -7.93
CA ARG A 67 -3.74 -1.24 -6.94
C ARG A 67 -5.02 -0.94 -6.21
N ILE A 68 -4.91 -0.85 -4.89
CA ILE A 68 -5.94 -0.34 -3.99
C ILE A 68 -5.49 1.01 -3.48
N SER A 69 -6.37 2.00 -3.57
CA SER A 69 -6.16 3.32 -2.98
C SER A 69 -7.38 3.70 -2.16
N TYR A 70 -7.15 4.00 -0.89
CA TYR A 70 -8.17 4.50 0.02
C TYR A 70 -7.76 5.85 0.56
N THR A 71 -8.69 6.78 0.61
CA THR A 71 -8.50 8.09 1.24
C THR A 71 -9.69 8.41 2.13
N GLU A 72 -9.41 9.05 3.26
CA GLU A 72 -10.41 9.54 4.19
C GLU A 72 -10.05 10.96 4.64
N GLU A 73 -11.03 11.85 4.68
CA GLU A 73 -10.86 13.20 5.19
C GLU A 73 -10.49 13.16 6.68
N LEU A 74 -9.53 14.00 7.08
CA LEU A 74 -9.10 14.07 8.47
C LEU A 74 -10.22 14.63 9.34
N ASP A 75 -10.65 13.86 10.34
CA ASP A 75 -11.54 14.37 11.40
C ASP A 75 -10.74 15.20 12.39
N SER A 76 -10.73 16.50 12.15
CA SER A 76 -10.03 17.45 13.01
C SER A 76 -10.53 17.51 14.45
N THR A 77 -11.74 17.03 14.72
CA THR A 77 -12.33 17.03 16.07
C THR A 77 -11.75 15.91 16.96
N GLN A 78 -11.23 14.86 16.34
CA GLN A 78 -10.62 13.71 17.03
C GLN A 78 -9.10 13.68 16.91
N TYR A 79 -8.51 14.70 16.29
CA TYR A 79 -7.07 14.75 16.11
C TYR A 79 -6.36 14.91 17.45
N ALA A 80 -5.40 14.02 17.69
CA ALA A 80 -4.40 14.14 18.75
C ALA A 80 -3.03 13.86 18.16
N ASP A 81 -2.02 14.69 18.44
CA ASP A 81 -0.66 14.47 17.92
C ASP A 81 -0.09 13.18 18.53
N ILE A 82 0.47 12.33 17.69
CA ILE A 82 1.06 11.05 18.10
C ILE A 82 2.54 10.97 17.70
N GLY A 83 3.28 10.15 18.44
CA GLY A 83 4.68 9.88 18.14
C GLY A 83 4.86 8.93 16.96
N PHE A 84 6.10 8.87 16.48
CA PHE A 84 6.49 7.98 15.38
C PHE A 84 6.12 6.51 15.61
N TYR A 85 6.40 5.99 16.81
CA TYR A 85 6.16 4.57 17.12
C TYR A 85 4.67 4.25 17.24
N GLU A 86 3.90 5.11 17.87
CA GLU A 86 2.45 4.99 17.97
C GLU A 86 1.80 4.99 16.59
N GLY A 87 2.18 5.93 15.72
CA GLY A 87 1.69 5.97 14.34
C GLY A 87 2.10 4.75 13.52
N LEU A 88 3.28 4.18 13.77
CA LEU A 88 3.71 2.94 13.12
C LEU A 88 2.87 1.74 13.58
N GLU A 89 2.53 1.66 14.86
CA GLU A 89 1.65 0.61 15.39
C GLU A 89 0.26 0.70 14.77
N GLU A 90 -0.32 1.89 14.67
CA GLU A 90 -1.60 2.14 13.97
C GLU A 90 -1.53 1.70 12.50
N ALA A 91 -0.47 2.08 11.79
CA ALA A 91 -0.28 1.69 10.40
C ALA A 91 -0.19 0.16 10.22
N VAL A 92 0.57 -0.52 11.08
CA VAL A 92 0.74 -1.98 11.03
C VAL A 92 -0.57 -2.70 11.37
N GLU A 93 -1.33 -2.23 12.36
CA GLU A 93 -2.61 -2.83 12.72
C GLU A 93 -3.65 -2.62 11.60
N TYR A 94 -3.63 -1.46 10.96
CA TYR A 94 -4.48 -1.20 9.80
C TYR A 94 -4.16 -2.15 8.63
N VAL A 95 -2.88 -2.41 8.35
CA VAL A 95 -2.50 -3.40 7.34
C VAL A 95 -3.05 -4.78 7.67
N LYS A 96 -2.95 -5.23 8.93
CA LYS A 96 -3.43 -6.55 9.36
C LYS A 96 -4.94 -6.71 9.13
N THR A 97 -5.70 -5.68 9.42
CA THR A 97 -7.17 -5.67 9.28
C THR A 97 -7.63 -5.44 7.84
N HIS A 98 -6.79 -4.83 6.99
CA HIS A 98 -7.10 -4.49 5.60
C HIS A 98 -6.34 -5.36 4.59
N GLY A 99 -6.37 -6.67 4.81
CA GLY A 99 -5.84 -7.68 3.91
C GLY A 99 -4.45 -8.22 4.27
N GLY A 100 -3.84 -7.73 5.35
CA GLY A 100 -2.57 -8.21 5.87
C GLY A 100 -1.42 -8.04 4.87
N TRP A 101 -0.37 -8.80 5.06
CA TRP A 101 0.79 -8.83 4.15
C TRP A 101 0.66 -9.89 3.05
N SER A 102 -0.31 -10.83 3.16
CA SER A 102 -0.66 -11.83 2.16
C SER A 102 -1.70 -11.26 1.16
N PRO A 103 -1.71 -11.64 -0.12
CA PRO A 103 -0.95 -12.71 -0.77
C PRO A 103 0.42 -12.27 -1.31
N MET A 104 0.85 -11.06 -1.04
CA MET A 104 2.09 -10.46 -1.58
C MET A 104 3.37 -11.18 -1.18
N ILE A 105 3.30 -12.04 -0.16
CA ILE A 105 4.48 -12.60 0.46
C ILE A 105 4.51 -14.11 0.23
N SER A 106 5.43 -14.56 -0.65
CA SER A 106 5.87 -15.95 -0.62
C SER A 106 6.53 -16.23 0.74
N GLU A 107 6.60 -17.49 1.17
CA GLU A 107 7.23 -17.90 2.44
C GLU A 107 8.65 -17.34 2.68
N LYS A 108 9.30 -16.82 1.64
CA LYS A 108 10.66 -16.26 1.67
C LYS A 108 10.73 -14.75 1.56
N ALA A 109 9.59 -14.09 1.44
CA ALA A 109 9.53 -12.62 1.38
C ALA A 109 9.18 -12.07 2.77
N VAL A 110 9.87 -11.01 3.17
CA VAL A 110 9.69 -10.37 4.47
C VAL A 110 9.40 -8.89 4.25
N PRO A 111 8.25 -8.38 4.76
CA PRO A 111 7.97 -6.96 4.70
C PRO A 111 8.92 -6.19 5.63
N TYR A 112 9.26 -4.98 5.24
CA TYR A 112 10.05 -4.07 6.06
C TYR A 112 9.63 -2.62 5.79
N LEU A 113 9.81 -1.78 6.80
CA LEU A 113 9.64 -0.35 6.68
C LEU A 113 10.79 0.21 5.85
N SER A 114 10.49 0.67 4.64
CA SER A 114 11.51 1.16 3.69
C SER A 114 11.78 2.65 3.84
N GLN A 115 10.73 3.41 4.17
CA GLN A 115 10.84 4.86 4.33
C GLN A 115 9.79 5.38 5.31
N VAL A 116 10.15 6.46 6.00
CA VAL A 116 9.22 7.26 6.80
C VAL A 116 9.44 8.73 6.48
N SER A 117 8.34 9.45 6.36
CA SER A 117 8.35 10.90 6.16
C SER A 117 7.38 11.56 7.12
N ARG A 118 7.79 12.66 7.71
CA ARG A 118 6.86 13.56 8.38
C ARG A 118 6.02 14.27 7.33
N ILE A 119 4.73 14.34 7.56
CA ILE A 119 3.77 15.01 6.69
C ILE A 119 2.99 16.06 7.50
N VAL A 120 2.44 17.01 6.78
CA VAL A 120 1.59 18.06 7.36
C VAL A 120 0.35 18.17 6.48
N SER A 121 -0.81 18.40 7.10
CA SER A 121 -2.05 18.64 6.36
C SER A 121 -1.94 19.85 5.44
N ASP A 122 -2.78 19.93 4.43
CA ASP A 122 -2.75 21.02 3.41
C ASP A 122 -2.90 22.40 4.03
N ASP A 123 -3.64 22.53 5.12
CA ASP A 123 -3.82 23.77 5.87
C ASP A 123 -2.67 24.06 6.88
N GLY A 124 -1.70 23.15 6.99
CA GLY A 124 -0.53 23.29 7.86
C GLY A 124 -0.76 23.06 9.35
N LYS A 125 -1.97 22.69 9.76
CA LYS A 125 -2.34 22.62 11.19
C LYS A 125 -2.04 21.26 11.83
N TYR A 126 -2.18 20.18 11.08
CA TYR A 126 -2.08 18.82 11.59
C TYR A 126 -0.82 18.16 11.09
N LYS A 127 -0.14 17.46 11.98
CA LYS A 127 1.10 16.72 11.68
C LYS A 127 0.79 15.24 11.61
N GLY A 128 1.51 14.52 10.77
CA GLY A 128 1.36 13.10 10.62
C GLY A 128 2.64 12.43 10.14
N TYR A 129 2.51 11.16 9.84
CA TYR A 129 3.58 10.36 9.28
C TYR A 129 3.09 9.59 8.06
N ARG A 130 3.96 9.48 7.06
CA ARG A 130 3.81 8.58 5.95
C ARG A 130 4.79 7.42 6.15
N TYR A 131 4.26 6.21 6.23
CA TYR A 131 5.02 4.98 6.33
C TYR A 131 4.97 4.26 4.98
N GLU A 132 6.14 3.92 4.46
CA GLU A 132 6.28 3.17 3.23
C GLU A 132 6.90 1.82 3.53
N PHE A 133 6.24 0.76 3.06
CA PHE A 133 6.70 -0.60 3.25
C PHE A 133 7.07 -1.22 1.91
N SER A 134 8.10 -2.02 1.95
CA SER A 134 8.54 -2.83 0.82
C SER A 134 8.84 -4.24 1.31
N ILE A 135 9.33 -5.11 0.44
CA ILE A 135 9.66 -6.48 0.77
C ILE A 135 11.12 -6.80 0.46
N LYS A 136 11.69 -7.70 1.25
CA LYS A 136 12.94 -8.39 0.93
C LYS A 136 12.62 -9.82 0.51
N LEU A 137 13.15 -10.24 -0.62
CA LEU A 137 13.09 -11.61 -1.07
C LEU A 137 14.45 -12.26 -0.84
N LYS A 138 14.53 -13.28 0.01
CA LYS A 138 15.79 -13.91 0.44
C LYS A 138 16.84 -12.89 0.92
N GLY A 139 16.39 -11.86 1.65
CA GLY A 139 17.26 -10.81 2.18
C GLY A 139 17.54 -9.65 1.22
N VAL A 140 17.22 -9.77 -0.06
CA VAL A 140 17.44 -8.72 -1.07
C VAL A 140 16.19 -7.83 -1.19
N PRO A 141 16.31 -6.49 -1.08
CA PRO A 141 15.21 -5.58 -1.29
C PRO A 141 14.63 -5.69 -2.70
N VAL A 142 13.29 -5.69 -2.81
CA VAL A 142 12.58 -5.65 -4.08
C VAL A 142 12.19 -4.21 -4.37
N SER A 143 12.60 -3.70 -5.53
CA SER A 143 12.22 -2.37 -6.00
C SER A 143 10.92 -2.45 -6.81
N PHE A 144 9.97 -1.60 -6.47
CA PHE A 144 8.72 -1.43 -7.21
C PHE A 144 8.79 -0.16 -8.05
N THR A 145 8.23 -0.19 -9.25
CA THR A 145 8.15 0.99 -10.13
C THR A 145 7.30 2.10 -9.53
N SER A 146 6.36 1.74 -8.67
CA SER A 146 5.53 2.66 -7.88
C SER A 146 6.27 3.29 -6.68
N GLY A 147 7.51 2.90 -6.43
CA GLY A 147 8.31 3.28 -5.26
C GLY A 147 8.15 2.30 -4.11
N ALA A 148 7.04 2.35 -3.40
CA ALA A 148 6.73 1.45 -2.29
C ALA A 148 5.61 0.47 -2.66
N MET A 149 5.66 -0.75 -2.12
CA MET A 149 4.59 -1.74 -2.25
C MET A 149 3.33 -1.30 -1.52
N LEU A 150 3.50 -0.66 -0.38
CA LEU A 150 2.42 -0.20 0.48
C LEU A 150 2.82 1.14 1.10
N ARG A 151 1.88 2.07 1.09
CA ARG A 151 2.03 3.41 1.68
C ARG A 151 0.82 3.71 2.55
N ILE A 152 1.07 4.23 3.75
CA ILE A 152 0.03 4.62 4.70
C ILE A 152 0.35 6.00 5.24
N GLU A 153 -0.66 6.86 5.33
CA GLU A 153 -0.59 8.15 5.98
C GLU A 153 -1.45 8.14 7.24
N VAL A 154 -0.84 8.56 8.34
CA VAL A 154 -1.44 8.57 9.67
C VAL A 154 -1.38 9.99 10.23
N TYR A 155 -2.53 10.55 10.57
CA TYR A 155 -2.67 11.81 11.29
C TYR A 155 -3.35 11.54 12.62
N GLY A 156 -2.63 11.74 13.73
CA GLY A 156 -3.11 11.22 15.00
C GLY A 156 -3.27 9.70 14.95
N SER A 157 -4.40 9.18 15.38
CA SER A 157 -4.76 7.76 15.24
C SER A 157 -5.56 7.43 13.97
N GLN A 158 -5.82 8.43 13.12
CA GLN A 158 -6.61 8.23 11.90
C GLN A 158 -5.73 7.90 10.70
N ILE A 159 -6.09 6.87 9.96
CA ILE A 159 -5.53 6.56 8.66
C ILE A 159 -6.26 7.39 7.61
N THR A 160 -5.58 8.36 7.03
CA THR A 160 -6.15 9.25 6.01
C THR A 160 -5.85 8.80 4.59
N SER A 161 -4.81 7.98 4.41
CA SER A 161 -4.47 7.42 3.10
C SER A 161 -3.86 6.03 3.25
N TYR A 162 -4.31 5.12 2.40
CA TYR A 162 -3.76 3.78 2.25
C TYR A 162 -3.65 3.44 0.78
N GLN A 163 -2.47 3.11 0.34
CA GLN A 163 -2.22 2.67 -1.03
C GLN A 163 -1.44 1.36 -1.02
N ARG A 164 -1.89 0.40 -1.79
CA ARG A 164 -1.31 -0.93 -1.84
C ARG A 164 -1.36 -1.52 -3.23
N ASP A 165 -0.27 -2.14 -3.67
CA ASP A 165 -0.23 -2.98 -4.86
C ASP A 165 -0.42 -4.45 -4.45
N ILE A 166 -1.50 -5.10 -4.95
CA ILE A 166 -1.76 -6.53 -4.74
C ILE A 166 -1.09 -7.29 -5.86
N VAL A 167 0.11 -7.77 -5.60
CA VAL A 167 0.93 -8.44 -6.60
C VAL A 167 1.50 -9.73 -6.05
N ALA A 168 1.50 -10.79 -6.86
CA ALA A 168 2.32 -11.97 -6.65
C ALA A 168 3.66 -11.80 -7.34
N LEU A 169 4.71 -12.10 -6.62
CA LEU A 169 6.05 -12.13 -7.19
C LEU A 169 6.35 -13.54 -7.69
N THR A 170 6.57 -13.66 -8.99
CA THR A 170 6.97 -14.91 -9.63
C THR A 170 8.41 -14.82 -10.12
N GLN A 171 9.19 -15.86 -9.91
CA GLN A 171 10.51 -15.94 -10.53
C GLN A 171 10.30 -16.27 -12.02
N LYS A 172 10.79 -15.41 -12.92
CA LYS A 172 10.82 -15.75 -14.35
C LYS A 172 11.85 -16.86 -14.59
N GLU A 173 11.45 -17.89 -15.32
CA GLU A 173 12.34 -19.01 -15.67
C GLU A 173 13.59 -18.55 -16.45
N ASN A 174 13.44 -17.50 -17.28
CA ASN A 174 14.51 -16.90 -18.07
C ASN A 174 14.81 -15.46 -17.61
N ALA A 175 14.97 -15.25 -16.30
CA ALA A 175 15.26 -13.93 -15.77
C ALA A 175 16.62 -13.43 -16.26
N GLU A 176 16.64 -12.29 -16.93
CA GLU A 176 17.89 -11.61 -17.27
C GLU A 176 18.65 -11.28 -15.99
N THR A 177 19.92 -11.63 -15.98
CA THR A 177 20.82 -11.28 -14.89
C THR A 177 21.32 -9.86 -15.13
N ILE A 178 20.98 -8.94 -14.24
CA ILE A 178 21.45 -7.55 -14.29
C ILE A 178 22.63 -7.42 -13.33
N GLU A 179 23.74 -6.90 -13.81
CA GLU A 179 24.85 -6.51 -12.93
C GLU A 179 24.44 -5.26 -12.15
N VAL A 180 24.44 -5.37 -10.83
CA VAL A 180 24.16 -4.25 -9.92
C VAL A 180 25.49 -3.83 -9.29
N ILE A 181 25.81 -2.55 -9.42
CA ILE A 181 26.95 -1.97 -8.72
C ILE A 181 26.46 -1.51 -7.35
N ASN A 182 26.84 -2.22 -6.30
CA ASN A 182 26.62 -1.74 -4.95
C ASN A 182 27.63 -0.61 -4.64
N ALA A 183 27.11 0.59 -4.42
CA ALA A 183 27.86 1.63 -3.73
C ALA A 183 27.96 1.19 -2.26
N ILE A 184 29.13 0.75 -1.84
CA ILE A 184 29.43 0.60 -0.42
C ILE A 184 29.61 2.02 0.11
N ASP A 185 28.75 2.42 1.05
CA ASP A 185 28.92 3.69 1.76
C ASP A 185 30.32 3.77 2.35
N VAL A 186 31.01 4.86 2.02
CA VAL A 186 32.33 5.20 2.56
C VAL A 186 32.15 6.00 3.83
#